data_c5f953b9ccaf3cdee0fff6af3189b0fe
#
_entry.id   c5f953b9ccaf3cdee0fff6af3189b0fe
#
_cell.length_a   1.000
_cell.length_b   1.000
_cell.length_c   1.000
_cell.angle_alpha   90.00
_cell.angle_beta   90.00
_cell.angle_gamma   90.00
#
_symmetry.space_group_name_H-M   'P 1'
#
loop_
_entity.id
_entity.type
_entity.pdbx_description
1 polymer ?
#
loop_
_entity_poly.entity_id
_entity_poly.type
_entity_poly.pdbx_seq_one_letter_code
_entity_poly.pdbx_strand_id
1 'polypeptide(L)'
;MINIKGKWALVTGASRGIGFGAATVLAKHGCNLIVQGRKQEHLEKILQVAEAFDVSAVPVACELSDPKQVRAMLDSVDRLNVPVEIVLNNAGMQVAYRTEFLSTPVEDYEKSFLINTIAPMMITYHFLPRMVENGFGRIVNTTSGIRREPQQAGYSASKAALDKVTMDLASVYDGTDVIISLTDPGWCRTDLGGPKAPNSPESSIPGVIVGVFVDDRRSGRCFVAPEFHGMTLEEAVEYAEKKVPRYLGSLD
;
A
#
# COMPACT_ATOMS: atom_id res chain seq x y z
N MET A 1 -19.43 4.67 0.58
CA MET A 1 -18.47 3.52 0.63
C MET A 1 -18.85 2.50 -0.45
N ILE A 2 -17.93 2.13 -1.33
CA ILE A 2 -18.16 1.12 -2.38
C ILE A 2 -18.24 -0.30 -1.82
N ASN A 3 -18.95 -1.19 -2.57
CA ASN A 3 -18.95 -2.62 -2.30
C ASN A 3 -17.80 -3.30 -3.07
N ILE A 4 -16.93 -4.00 -2.35
CA ILE A 4 -15.78 -4.72 -2.93
C ILE A 4 -15.95 -6.24 -2.93
N LYS A 5 -17.14 -6.75 -2.59
CA LYS A 5 -17.42 -8.20 -2.58
C LYS A 5 -17.18 -8.82 -3.94
N GLY A 6 -16.39 -9.88 -3.97
CA GLY A 6 -16.03 -10.61 -5.20
C GLY A 6 -14.92 -9.96 -6.03
N LYS A 7 -14.49 -8.71 -5.72
CA LYS A 7 -13.34 -8.07 -6.37
C LYS A 7 -12.03 -8.74 -5.96
N TRP A 8 -10.97 -8.53 -6.74
CA TRP A 8 -9.65 -9.06 -6.45
C TRP A 8 -8.68 -7.95 -6.03
N ALA A 9 -8.02 -8.15 -4.89
CA ALA A 9 -7.02 -7.23 -4.36
C ALA A 9 -5.64 -7.88 -4.31
N LEU A 10 -4.63 -7.22 -4.87
CA LEU A 10 -3.22 -7.52 -4.61
C LEU A 10 -2.74 -6.71 -3.42
N VAL A 11 -2.25 -7.39 -2.37
CA VAL A 11 -1.68 -6.76 -1.18
C VAL A 11 -0.23 -7.18 -1.04
N THR A 12 0.69 -6.21 -1.14
CA THR A 12 2.12 -6.50 -0.90
C THR A 12 2.46 -6.39 0.58
N GLY A 13 3.37 -7.27 1.06
CA GLY A 13 3.75 -7.33 2.46
C GLY A 13 2.62 -7.81 3.38
N ALA A 14 1.78 -8.74 2.90
CA ALA A 14 0.58 -9.21 3.62
C ALA A 14 0.86 -10.22 4.75
N SER A 15 2.10 -10.62 4.97
CA SER A 15 2.45 -11.67 5.93
C SER A 15 2.30 -11.26 7.40
N ARG A 16 2.36 -9.96 7.71
CA ARG A 16 2.31 -9.42 9.08
C ARG A 16 2.01 -7.91 9.12
N GLY A 17 1.84 -7.41 10.34
CA GLY A 17 1.71 -5.97 10.59
C GLY A 17 0.54 -5.34 9.84
N ILE A 18 0.78 -4.16 9.27
CA ILE A 18 -0.24 -3.36 8.59
C ILE A 18 -0.82 -4.10 7.38
N GLY A 19 0.03 -4.71 6.53
CA GLY A 19 -0.44 -5.43 5.35
C GLY A 19 -1.32 -6.64 5.67
N PHE A 20 -1.01 -7.37 6.76
CA PHE A 20 -1.86 -8.45 7.27
C PHE A 20 -3.22 -7.91 7.74
N GLY A 21 -3.22 -6.82 8.53
CA GLY A 21 -4.45 -6.19 9.00
C GLY A 21 -5.30 -5.66 7.85
N ALA A 22 -4.69 -5.01 6.87
CA ALA A 22 -5.37 -4.50 5.67
C ALA A 22 -6.00 -5.65 4.86
N ALA A 23 -5.24 -6.71 4.57
CA ALA A 23 -5.76 -7.89 3.87
C ALA A 23 -6.91 -8.58 4.64
N THR A 24 -6.82 -8.63 5.97
CA THR A 24 -7.89 -9.16 6.84
C THR A 24 -9.20 -8.38 6.67
N VAL A 25 -9.13 -7.04 6.66
CA VAL A 25 -10.34 -6.24 6.49
C VAL A 25 -10.90 -6.37 5.07
N LEU A 26 -10.07 -6.45 4.03
CA LEU A 26 -10.53 -6.70 2.68
C LEU A 26 -11.25 -8.05 2.58
N ALA A 27 -10.70 -9.12 3.17
CA ALA A 27 -11.36 -10.44 3.24
C ALA A 27 -12.72 -10.36 3.96
N LYS A 28 -12.78 -9.67 5.12
CA LYS A 28 -14.03 -9.44 5.87
C LYS A 28 -15.13 -8.76 5.03
N HIS A 29 -14.74 -7.93 4.07
CA HIS A 29 -15.66 -7.28 3.12
C HIS A 29 -15.89 -8.10 1.84
N GLY A 30 -15.50 -9.38 1.83
CA GLY A 30 -15.78 -10.32 0.75
C GLY A 30 -14.87 -10.16 -0.47
N CYS A 31 -13.73 -9.47 -0.33
CA CYS A 31 -12.75 -9.29 -1.40
C CYS A 31 -11.82 -10.51 -1.49
N ASN A 32 -11.64 -11.04 -2.71
CA ASN A 32 -10.64 -12.07 -2.97
C ASN A 32 -9.23 -11.46 -2.93
N LEU A 33 -8.24 -12.26 -2.54
CA LEU A 33 -6.91 -11.76 -2.26
C LEU A 33 -5.82 -12.42 -3.12
N ILE A 34 -4.87 -11.62 -3.57
CA ILE A 34 -3.55 -12.06 -3.96
C ILE A 34 -2.59 -11.47 -2.93
N VAL A 35 -1.98 -12.32 -2.12
CA VAL A 35 -1.19 -11.90 -0.97
C VAL A 35 0.29 -12.12 -1.24
N GLN A 36 1.07 -11.04 -1.26
CA GLN A 36 2.50 -11.14 -1.51
C GLN A 36 3.31 -11.12 -0.21
N GLY A 37 4.32 -11.97 -0.15
CA GLY A 37 5.36 -12.01 0.87
C GLY A 37 6.68 -12.51 0.29
N ARG A 38 7.77 -12.42 1.06
CA ARG A 38 9.09 -12.92 0.60
C ARG A 38 9.16 -14.44 0.46
N LYS A 39 8.37 -15.14 1.27
CA LYS A 39 8.28 -16.62 1.25
C LYS A 39 6.82 -17.01 1.42
N GLN A 40 6.42 -18.07 0.75
CA GLN A 40 5.04 -18.56 0.77
C GLN A 40 4.59 -19.02 2.16
N GLU A 41 5.46 -19.66 2.90
CA GLU A 41 5.24 -20.10 4.28
C GLU A 41 4.86 -18.98 5.25
N HIS A 42 5.28 -17.75 4.98
CA HIS A 42 4.93 -16.57 5.80
C HIS A 42 3.49 -16.08 5.58
N LEU A 43 2.79 -16.61 4.58
CA LEU A 43 1.45 -16.18 4.20
C LEU A 43 0.34 -17.10 4.74
N GLU A 44 0.68 -18.21 5.39
CA GLU A 44 -0.29 -19.18 5.89
C GLU A 44 -1.38 -18.57 6.76
N LYS A 45 -1.01 -17.63 7.66
CA LYS A 45 -1.97 -16.98 8.55
C LYS A 45 -3.04 -16.17 7.79
N ILE A 46 -2.64 -15.44 6.75
CA ILE A 46 -3.60 -14.65 5.97
C ILE A 46 -4.46 -15.55 5.06
N LEU A 47 -3.95 -16.69 4.62
CA LEU A 47 -4.75 -17.68 3.90
C LEU A 47 -5.83 -18.28 4.80
N GLN A 48 -5.51 -18.63 6.05
CA GLN A 48 -6.50 -19.09 7.04
C GLN A 48 -7.57 -18.02 7.33
N VAL A 49 -7.19 -16.74 7.38
CA VAL A 49 -8.15 -15.64 7.52
C VAL A 49 -9.07 -15.56 6.31
N ALA A 50 -8.55 -15.67 5.10
CA ALA A 50 -9.34 -15.65 3.88
C ALA A 50 -10.35 -16.82 3.84
N GLU A 51 -9.91 -18.02 4.21
CA GLU A 51 -10.78 -19.19 4.35
C GLU A 51 -11.92 -18.96 5.36
N ALA A 52 -11.60 -18.35 6.51
CA ALA A 52 -12.61 -18.04 7.55
C ALA A 52 -13.67 -17.04 7.10
N PHE A 53 -13.37 -16.20 6.11
CA PHE A 53 -14.33 -15.25 5.49
C PHE A 53 -14.90 -15.74 4.15
N ASP A 54 -14.66 -17.00 3.77
CA ASP A 54 -15.16 -17.61 2.52
C ASP A 54 -14.79 -16.80 1.27
N VAL A 55 -13.54 -16.33 1.21
CA VAL A 55 -12.96 -15.64 0.04
C VAL A 55 -11.76 -16.39 -0.52
N SER A 56 -11.57 -16.30 -1.83
CA SER A 56 -10.40 -16.90 -2.48
C SER A 56 -9.13 -16.12 -2.11
N ALA A 57 -8.04 -16.85 -1.85
CA ALA A 57 -6.74 -16.22 -1.63
C ALA A 57 -5.61 -17.01 -2.30
N VAL A 58 -4.74 -16.28 -3.00
CA VAL A 58 -3.59 -16.85 -3.71
C VAL A 58 -2.29 -16.25 -3.14
N PRO A 59 -1.40 -17.09 -2.56
CA PRO A 59 -0.11 -16.61 -2.09
C PRO A 59 0.88 -16.48 -3.24
N VAL A 60 1.64 -15.38 -3.26
CA VAL A 60 2.72 -15.14 -4.22
C VAL A 60 4.01 -14.76 -3.49
N ALA A 61 5.07 -15.53 -3.71
CA ALA A 61 6.38 -15.26 -3.14
C ALA A 61 7.19 -14.37 -4.09
N CYS A 62 7.75 -13.27 -3.57
CA CYS A 62 8.56 -12.35 -4.36
C CYS A 62 9.48 -11.53 -3.47
N GLU A 63 10.76 -11.43 -3.82
CA GLU A 63 11.67 -10.43 -3.24
C GLU A 63 11.55 -9.14 -4.06
N LEU A 64 10.94 -8.12 -3.45
CA LEU A 64 10.63 -6.85 -4.12
C LEU A 64 11.86 -5.99 -4.46
N SER A 65 13.04 -6.30 -3.88
CA SER A 65 14.29 -5.67 -4.26
C SER A 65 14.87 -6.21 -5.58
N ASP A 66 14.27 -7.26 -6.15
CA ASP A 66 14.67 -7.84 -7.42
C ASP A 66 13.61 -7.59 -8.52
N PRO A 67 13.83 -6.64 -9.44
CA PRO A 67 12.87 -6.35 -10.50
C PRO A 67 12.56 -7.55 -11.43
N LYS A 68 13.44 -8.56 -11.49
CA LYS A 68 13.18 -9.77 -12.28
C LYS A 68 12.14 -10.65 -11.56
N GLN A 69 12.26 -10.78 -10.23
CA GLN A 69 11.25 -11.49 -9.45
C GLN A 69 9.91 -10.74 -9.45
N VAL A 70 9.91 -9.41 -9.40
CA VAL A 70 8.68 -8.63 -9.52
C VAL A 70 7.99 -8.91 -10.86
N ARG A 71 8.71 -8.91 -11.98
CA ARG A 71 8.13 -9.28 -13.29
C ARG A 71 7.57 -10.70 -13.28
N ALA A 72 8.35 -11.68 -12.81
CA ALA A 72 7.89 -13.06 -12.73
C ALA A 72 6.64 -13.24 -11.85
N MET A 73 6.54 -12.47 -10.76
CA MET A 73 5.35 -12.41 -9.92
C MET A 73 4.14 -11.88 -10.71
N LEU A 74 4.30 -10.75 -11.41
CA LEU A 74 3.23 -10.16 -12.22
C LEU A 74 2.74 -11.13 -13.31
N ASP A 75 3.68 -11.79 -14.02
CA ASP A 75 3.35 -12.83 -14.98
C ASP A 75 2.61 -14.03 -14.35
N SER A 76 2.93 -14.36 -13.10
CA SER A 76 2.21 -15.42 -12.36
C SER A 76 0.81 -15.01 -11.98
N VAL A 77 0.59 -13.76 -11.62
CA VAL A 77 -0.74 -13.21 -11.32
C VAL A 77 -1.59 -13.15 -12.59
N ASP A 78 -1.04 -12.77 -13.73
CA ASP A 78 -1.77 -12.78 -15.03
C ASP A 78 -2.27 -14.18 -15.37
N ARG A 79 -1.50 -15.23 -15.08
CA ARG A 79 -1.92 -16.62 -15.33
C ARG A 79 -3.11 -17.09 -14.48
N LEU A 80 -3.43 -16.38 -13.39
CA LEU A 80 -4.65 -16.65 -12.62
C LEU A 80 -5.92 -16.29 -13.40
N ASN A 81 -5.79 -15.46 -14.42
CA ASN A 81 -6.90 -14.98 -15.26
C ASN A 81 -8.06 -14.36 -14.45
N VAL A 82 -7.71 -13.59 -13.41
CA VAL A 82 -8.64 -12.84 -12.57
C VAL A 82 -8.42 -11.33 -12.75
N PRO A 83 -9.48 -10.51 -12.64
CA PRO A 83 -9.33 -9.06 -12.71
C PRO A 83 -8.74 -8.53 -11.37
N VAL A 84 -7.51 -8.03 -11.39
CA VAL A 84 -6.98 -7.30 -10.22
C VAL A 84 -7.50 -5.85 -10.28
N GLU A 85 -8.45 -5.55 -9.41
CA GLU A 85 -9.18 -4.28 -9.37
C GLU A 85 -8.70 -3.38 -8.24
N ILE A 86 -7.98 -3.95 -7.26
CA ILE A 86 -7.47 -3.24 -6.09
C ILE A 86 -5.98 -3.60 -5.92
N VAL A 87 -5.13 -2.59 -5.72
CA VAL A 87 -3.71 -2.76 -5.41
C VAL A 87 -3.36 -1.98 -4.15
N LEU A 88 -2.91 -2.69 -3.11
CA LEU A 88 -2.27 -2.09 -1.94
C LEU A 88 -0.76 -2.35 -2.00
N ASN A 89 0.00 -1.35 -2.41
CA ASN A 89 1.45 -1.34 -2.31
C ASN A 89 1.85 -0.97 -0.89
N ASN A 90 1.74 -1.94 0.03
CA ASN A 90 2.00 -1.75 1.45
C ASN A 90 3.42 -2.17 1.86
N ALA A 91 4.04 -3.13 1.17
CA ALA A 91 5.39 -3.56 1.50
C ALA A 91 6.36 -2.38 1.50
N GLY A 92 7.23 -2.36 2.50
CA GLY A 92 8.23 -1.32 2.62
C GLY A 92 9.44 -1.81 3.40
N MET A 93 10.55 -1.12 3.23
CA MET A 93 11.79 -1.34 3.93
C MET A 93 12.35 0.00 4.43
N GLN A 94 12.82 0.01 5.65
CA GLN A 94 13.57 1.12 6.22
C GLN A 94 15.01 0.68 6.43
N VAL A 95 15.96 1.51 5.96
CA VAL A 95 17.39 1.29 6.21
C VAL A 95 17.73 1.61 7.66
N ALA A 96 18.92 1.19 8.11
CA ALA A 96 19.41 1.48 9.45
C ALA A 96 19.46 3.00 9.69
N TYR A 97 19.07 3.42 10.89
CA TYR A 97 19.25 4.81 11.33
C TYR A 97 20.74 5.13 11.45
N ARG A 98 21.21 6.12 10.69
CA ARG A 98 22.62 6.46 10.63
C ARG A 98 22.89 7.80 11.28
N THR A 99 23.42 7.78 12.50
CA THR A 99 23.84 9.01 13.20
C THR A 99 24.87 9.79 12.38
N GLU A 100 25.84 9.07 11.79
CA GLU A 100 26.86 9.62 10.88
C GLU A 100 26.33 9.66 9.44
N PHE A 101 25.30 10.48 9.21
CA PHE A 101 24.55 10.51 7.94
C PHE A 101 25.40 10.92 6.72
N LEU A 102 26.51 11.64 6.91
CA LEU A 102 27.43 12.00 5.82
C LEU A 102 28.17 10.77 5.23
N SER A 103 28.21 9.66 5.96
CA SER A 103 28.77 8.38 5.51
C SER A 103 27.72 7.37 5.07
N THR A 104 26.49 7.81 4.75
CA THR A 104 25.43 6.92 4.29
C THR A 104 25.85 6.20 3.00
N PRO A 105 25.91 4.85 2.99
CA PRO A 105 26.31 4.10 1.81
C PRO A 105 25.26 4.20 0.71
N VAL A 106 25.70 4.16 -0.55
CA VAL A 106 24.80 4.24 -1.72
C VAL A 106 23.81 3.07 -1.76
N GLU A 107 24.17 1.92 -1.25
CA GLU A 107 23.34 0.71 -1.15
C GLU A 107 22.08 0.93 -0.31
N ASP A 108 22.10 1.84 0.65
CA ASP A 108 20.91 2.22 1.42
C ASP A 108 19.88 2.93 0.52
N TYR A 109 20.34 3.76 -0.41
CA TYR A 109 19.48 4.38 -1.42
C TYR A 109 18.96 3.35 -2.42
N GLU A 110 19.86 2.55 -3.00
CA GLU A 110 19.50 1.54 -3.99
C GLU A 110 18.41 0.60 -3.48
N LYS A 111 18.62 0.00 -2.29
CA LYS A 111 17.61 -0.88 -1.66
C LYS A 111 16.31 -0.17 -1.37
N SER A 112 16.37 1.04 -0.82
CA SER A 112 15.17 1.81 -0.49
C SER A 112 14.36 2.10 -1.74
N PHE A 113 15.00 2.54 -2.82
CA PHE A 113 14.30 2.84 -4.08
C PHE A 113 13.75 1.60 -4.75
N LEU A 114 14.48 0.48 -4.76
CA LEU A 114 13.98 -0.77 -5.34
C LEU A 114 12.68 -1.23 -4.68
N ILE A 115 12.63 -1.25 -3.35
CA ILE A 115 11.48 -1.78 -2.60
C ILE A 115 10.36 -0.74 -2.45
N ASN A 116 10.70 0.51 -2.10
CA ASN A 116 9.71 1.50 -1.71
C ASN A 116 9.16 2.31 -2.89
N THR A 117 9.84 2.31 -4.05
CA THR A 117 9.43 3.12 -5.21
C THR A 117 9.28 2.27 -6.47
N ILE A 118 10.34 1.56 -6.88
CA ILE A 118 10.37 0.87 -8.18
C ILE A 118 9.39 -0.30 -8.20
N ALA A 119 9.39 -1.16 -7.19
CA ALA A 119 8.45 -2.29 -7.15
C ALA A 119 6.98 -1.83 -7.11
N PRO A 120 6.55 -0.87 -6.26
CA PRO A 120 5.22 -0.30 -6.34
C PRO A 120 4.85 0.27 -7.71
N MET A 121 5.78 0.95 -8.39
CA MET A 121 5.53 1.48 -9.73
C MET A 121 5.41 0.39 -10.78
N MET A 122 6.25 -0.65 -10.74
CA MET A 122 6.13 -1.80 -11.63
C MET A 122 4.75 -2.47 -11.49
N ILE A 123 4.27 -2.65 -10.26
CA ILE A 123 2.96 -3.23 -9.96
C ILE A 123 1.84 -2.30 -10.44
N THR A 124 1.94 -1.01 -10.13
CA THR A 124 0.95 0.00 -10.54
C THR A 124 0.82 0.06 -12.06
N TYR A 125 1.92 0.22 -12.80
CA TYR A 125 1.90 0.31 -14.27
C TYR A 125 1.42 -0.97 -14.94
N HIS A 126 1.57 -2.12 -14.27
CA HIS A 126 1.10 -3.41 -14.80
C HIS A 126 -0.43 -3.52 -14.78
N PHE A 127 -1.07 -3.15 -13.65
CA PHE A 127 -2.52 -3.32 -13.49
C PHE A 127 -3.34 -2.12 -13.94
N LEU A 128 -2.78 -0.92 -13.89
CA LEU A 128 -3.49 0.32 -14.21
C LEU A 128 -4.15 0.32 -15.60
N PRO A 129 -3.53 -0.15 -16.69
CA PRO A 129 -4.17 -0.16 -18.00
C PRO A 129 -5.49 -0.95 -18.02
N ARG A 130 -5.53 -2.13 -17.39
CA ARG A 130 -6.76 -2.95 -17.28
C ARG A 130 -7.81 -2.30 -16.39
N MET A 131 -7.40 -1.64 -15.30
CA MET A 131 -8.32 -0.88 -14.45
C MET A 131 -8.99 0.25 -15.23
N VAL A 132 -8.23 0.96 -16.06
CA VAL A 132 -8.74 2.03 -16.93
C VAL A 132 -9.70 1.47 -17.99
N GLU A 133 -9.34 0.38 -18.66
CA GLU A 133 -10.18 -0.29 -19.66
C GLU A 133 -11.51 -0.77 -19.05
N ASN A 134 -11.46 -1.33 -17.84
CA ASN A 134 -12.64 -1.81 -17.13
C ASN A 134 -13.44 -0.69 -16.43
N GLY A 135 -12.95 0.55 -16.42
CA GLY A 135 -13.60 1.70 -15.80
C GLY A 135 -13.67 1.64 -14.28
N PHE A 136 -12.83 0.83 -13.62
CA PHE A 136 -12.74 0.73 -12.16
C PHE A 136 -11.35 0.32 -11.71
N GLY A 137 -10.84 1.01 -10.69
CA GLY A 137 -9.59 0.65 -10.04
C GLY A 137 -9.35 1.40 -8.73
N ARG A 138 -8.67 0.75 -7.78
CA ARG A 138 -8.22 1.36 -6.53
C ARG A 138 -6.75 1.04 -6.32
N ILE A 139 -5.91 2.06 -6.31
CA ILE A 139 -4.48 1.92 -6.04
C ILE A 139 -4.13 2.75 -4.82
N VAL A 140 -3.61 2.10 -3.79
CA VAL A 140 -3.17 2.74 -2.56
C VAL A 140 -1.69 2.44 -2.34
N ASN A 141 -0.85 3.48 -2.39
CA ASN A 141 0.58 3.38 -2.15
C ASN A 141 0.92 3.84 -0.73
N THR A 142 1.58 2.99 0.04
CA THR A 142 1.97 3.33 1.41
C THR A 142 3.20 4.21 1.42
N THR A 143 3.03 5.45 1.84
CA THR A 143 4.07 6.46 2.01
C THR A 143 4.53 6.58 3.47
N SER A 144 5.14 7.68 3.83
CA SER A 144 5.55 8.02 5.19
C SER A 144 5.60 9.53 5.35
N GLY A 145 5.13 10.02 6.48
CA GLY A 145 5.25 11.43 6.87
C GLY A 145 6.64 11.86 7.36
N ILE A 146 7.66 11.01 7.16
CA ILE A 146 9.03 11.32 7.57
C ILE A 146 9.54 12.58 6.87
N ARG A 147 10.04 13.52 7.64
CA ARG A 147 10.57 14.79 7.13
C ARG A 147 11.79 15.22 7.92
N ARG A 148 12.77 15.82 7.23
CA ARG A 148 13.97 16.41 7.85
C ARG A 148 14.79 15.44 8.70
N GLU A 149 14.86 14.17 8.28
CA GLU A 149 15.59 13.09 8.94
C GLU A 149 16.75 12.62 8.06
N PRO A 150 17.90 13.36 8.02
CA PRO A 150 19.03 12.99 7.19
C PRO A 150 19.60 11.61 7.52
N GLN A 151 19.37 11.11 8.75
CA GLN A 151 19.76 9.78 9.21
C GLN A 151 18.99 8.65 8.51
N GLN A 152 17.90 8.99 7.84
CA GLN A 152 17.01 8.07 7.10
C GLN A 152 17.00 8.40 5.59
N ALA A 153 18.06 8.99 5.08
CA ALA A 153 18.11 9.62 3.76
C ALA A 153 17.59 8.72 2.62
N GLY A 154 18.06 7.49 2.52
CA GLY A 154 17.61 6.55 1.47
C GLY A 154 16.11 6.22 1.59
N TYR A 155 15.64 5.96 2.81
CA TYR A 155 14.22 5.70 3.07
C TYR A 155 13.35 6.92 2.76
N SER A 156 13.69 8.07 3.34
CA SER A 156 12.94 9.32 3.16
C SER A 156 12.86 9.71 1.68
N ALA A 157 13.99 9.67 0.97
CA ALA A 157 14.04 9.98 -0.46
C ALA A 157 13.17 9.02 -1.29
N SER A 158 13.20 7.71 -0.99
CA SER A 158 12.39 6.73 -1.72
C SER A 158 10.89 6.92 -1.50
N LYS A 159 10.45 7.31 -0.30
CA LYS A 159 9.04 7.61 -0.03
C LYS A 159 8.59 8.91 -0.72
N ALA A 160 9.42 9.95 -0.71
CA ALA A 160 9.14 11.18 -1.46
C ALA A 160 9.06 10.93 -2.98
N ALA A 161 9.92 10.05 -3.53
CA ALA A 161 9.84 9.66 -4.93
C ALA A 161 8.53 8.90 -5.23
N LEU A 162 8.11 7.98 -4.35
CA LEU A 162 6.82 7.30 -4.46
C LEU A 162 5.65 8.29 -4.46
N ASP A 163 5.68 9.27 -3.55
CA ASP A 163 4.66 10.33 -3.48
C ASP A 163 4.57 11.07 -4.82
N LYS A 164 5.69 11.54 -5.33
CA LYS A 164 5.72 12.30 -6.59
C LYS A 164 5.13 11.52 -7.75
N VAL A 165 5.56 10.28 -7.97
CA VAL A 165 5.06 9.47 -9.09
C VAL A 165 3.59 9.11 -8.90
N THR A 166 3.16 8.82 -7.65
CA THR A 166 1.75 8.55 -7.34
C THR A 166 0.87 9.75 -7.66
N MET A 167 1.30 10.96 -7.27
CA MET A 167 0.54 12.17 -7.51
C MET A 167 0.45 12.54 -8.99
N ASP A 168 1.54 12.35 -9.74
CA ASP A 168 1.55 12.56 -11.19
C ASP A 168 0.52 11.66 -11.89
N LEU A 169 0.51 10.35 -11.56
CA LEU A 169 -0.48 9.42 -12.10
C LEU A 169 -1.90 9.78 -11.66
N ALA A 170 -2.09 10.09 -10.38
CA ALA A 170 -3.39 10.45 -9.84
C ALA A 170 -4.03 11.65 -10.55
N SER A 171 -3.23 12.62 -10.99
CA SER A 171 -3.72 13.80 -11.70
C SER A 171 -4.35 13.47 -13.06
N VAL A 172 -3.91 12.37 -13.70
CA VAL A 172 -4.42 11.91 -15.00
C VAL A 172 -5.80 11.26 -14.87
N TYR A 173 -6.04 10.58 -13.74
CA TYR A 173 -7.26 9.78 -13.52
C TYR A 173 -8.26 10.44 -12.57
N ASP A 174 -8.01 11.69 -12.16
CA ASP A 174 -8.95 12.43 -11.32
C ASP A 174 -10.29 12.63 -12.02
N GLY A 175 -11.38 12.46 -11.29
CA GLY A 175 -12.74 12.49 -11.84
C GLY A 175 -13.23 11.18 -12.45
N THR A 176 -12.36 10.16 -12.55
CA THR A 176 -12.73 8.81 -13.02
C THR A 176 -12.95 7.86 -11.84
N ASP A 177 -13.46 6.66 -12.10
CA ASP A 177 -13.57 5.61 -11.07
C ASP A 177 -12.29 4.74 -10.94
N VAL A 178 -11.17 5.23 -11.46
CA VAL A 178 -9.83 4.73 -11.17
C VAL A 178 -9.18 5.69 -10.19
N ILE A 179 -9.22 5.35 -8.90
CA ILE A 179 -8.74 6.23 -7.82
C ILE A 179 -7.36 5.78 -7.36
N ILE A 180 -6.40 6.68 -7.44
CA ILE A 180 -5.01 6.49 -7.02
C ILE A 180 -4.73 7.39 -5.84
N SER A 181 -4.24 6.83 -4.73
CA SER A 181 -4.02 7.54 -3.48
C SER A 181 -2.76 7.08 -2.76
N LEU A 182 -2.35 7.89 -1.81
CA LEU A 182 -1.34 7.57 -0.81
C LEU A 182 -2.00 7.23 0.53
N THR A 183 -1.30 6.45 1.36
CA THR A 183 -1.62 6.33 2.79
C THR A 183 -0.34 6.43 3.61
N ASP A 184 -0.39 7.22 4.67
CA ASP A 184 0.65 7.27 5.70
C ASP A 184 0.15 6.56 6.96
N PRO A 185 0.69 5.37 7.29
CA PRO A 185 0.26 4.62 8.47
C PRO A 185 0.58 5.31 9.80
N GLY A 186 1.42 6.33 9.77
CA GLY A 186 2.09 6.84 10.96
C GLY A 186 3.16 5.87 11.47
N TRP A 187 3.76 6.19 12.62
CA TRP A 187 4.77 5.33 13.22
C TRP A 187 4.12 4.22 14.06
N CYS A 188 4.15 2.98 13.52
CA CYS A 188 3.45 1.82 14.08
C CYS A 188 4.39 0.76 14.64
N ARG A 189 3.98 0.06 15.71
CA ARG A 189 4.68 -1.07 16.33
C ARG A 189 4.65 -2.29 15.41
N THR A 190 5.54 -2.28 14.44
CA THR A 190 5.82 -3.36 13.49
C THR A 190 7.31 -3.69 13.54
N ASP A 191 7.74 -4.71 12.83
CA ASP A 191 9.17 -5.02 12.70
C ASP A 191 9.95 -3.83 12.08
N LEU A 192 9.29 -3.04 11.23
CA LEU A 192 9.88 -1.84 10.63
C LEU A 192 9.92 -0.68 11.60
N GLY A 193 8.82 -0.40 12.31
CA GLY A 193 8.74 0.77 13.19
C GLY A 193 9.29 0.53 14.60
N GLY A 194 9.51 -0.74 14.98
CA GLY A 194 10.04 -1.14 16.28
C GLY A 194 9.03 -1.02 17.44
N PRO A 195 9.44 -1.50 18.64
CA PRO A 195 8.51 -1.62 19.78
C PRO A 195 8.16 -0.28 20.45
N LYS A 196 8.93 0.77 20.18
CA LYS A 196 8.74 2.11 20.78
C LYS A 196 7.75 2.98 20.01
N ALA A 197 7.25 2.51 18.87
CA ALA A 197 6.29 3.28 18.07
C ALA A 197 4.98 3.51 18.85
N PRO A 198 4.37 4.70 18.76
CA PRO A 198 3.19 5.06 19.55
C PRO A 198 1.93 4.30 19.12
N ASN A 199 1.80 4.01 17.80
CA ASN A 199 0.59 3.44 17.24
C ASN A 199 0.66 1.91 17.17
N SER A 200 -0.46 1.22 17.38
CA SER A 200 -0.56 -0.19 17.02
C SER A 200 -0.85 -0.35 15.52
N PRO A 201 -0.46 -1.45 14.88
CA PRO A 201 -0.83 -1.69 13.48
C PRO A 201 -2.34 -1.64 13.26
N GLU A 202 -3.12 -2.17 14.21
CA GLU A 202 -4.58 -2.24 14.12
C GLU A 202 -5.23 -0.86 14.13
N SER A 203 -4.70 0.08 14.94
CA SER A 203 -5.22 1.44 15.02
C SER A 203 -5.08 2.23 13.71
N SER A 204 -4.15 1.83 12.85
CA SER A 204 -3.91 2.49 11.57
C SER A 204 -4.78 1.94 10.43
N ILE A 205 -5.45 0.79 10.63
CA ILE A 205 -6.14 0.10 9.53
C ILE A 205 -7.23 0.93 8.86
N PRO A 206 -8.14 1.66 9.55
CA PRO A 206 -9.14 2.45 8.84
C PRO A 206 -8.51 3.43 7.84
N GLY A 207 -7.48 4.16 8.26
CA GLY A 207 -6.79 5.11 7.40
C GLY A 207 -5.97 4.47 6.28
N VAL A 208 -5.38 3.30 6.53
CA VAL A 208 -4.56 2.59 5.52
C VAL A 208 -5.41 2.09 4.34
N ILE A 209 -6.64 1.65 4.59
CA ILE A 209 -7.49 1.04 3.57
C ILE A 209 -8.61 1.95 3.06
N VAL A 210 -8.84 3.11 3.69
CA VAL A 210 -9.95 4.00 3.33
C VAL A 210 -9.95 4.36 1.84
N GLY A 211 -8.76 4.51 1.24
CA GLY A 211 -8.60 4.77 -0.19
C GLY A 211 -9.17 3.69 -1.13
N VAL A 212 -9.37 2.46 -0.62
CA VAL A 212 -10.04 1.39 -1.36
C VAL A 212 -11.55 1.62 -1.42
N PHE A 213 -12.14 2.22 -0.40
CA PHE A 213 -13.59 2.26 -0.19
C PHE A 213 -14.25 3.59 -0.57
N VAL A 214 -13.48 4.65 -0.86
CA VAL A 214 -14.02 5.93 -1.31
C VAL A 214 -14.68 5.82 -2.69
N ASP A 215 -15.75 6.63 -2.93
CA ASP A 215 -16.58 6.59 -4.13
C ASP A 215 -16.77 7.99 -4.77
N ASP A 216 -15.94 8.93 -4.42
CA ASP A 216 -16.07 10.32 -4.81
C ASP A 216 -15.27 10.71 -6.07
N ARG A 217 -14.63 9.73 -6.72
CA ARG A 217 -13.81 9.88 -7.94
C ARG A 217 -12.67 10.88 -7.80
N ARG A 218 -12.23 11.16 -6.57
CA ARG A 218 -11.09 12.05 -6.32
C ARG A 218 -9.81 11.26 -6.11
N SER A 219 -8.89 11.36 -7.04
CA SER A 219 -7.52 10.86 -6.93
C SER A 219 -6.59 11.88 -6.26
N GLY A 220 -5.40 11.45 -5.90
CA GLY A 220 -4.34 12.34 -5.42
C GLY A 220 -4.53 12.81 -3.98
N ARG A 221 -5.04 11.96 -3.11
CA ARG A 221 -5.12 12.21 -1.65
C ARG A 221 -4.08 11.38 -0.90
N CYS A 222 -3.63 11.90 0.22
CA CYS A 222 -2.87 11.14 1.20
C CYS A 222 -3.73 10.98 2.47
N PHE A 223 -4.02 9.74 2.83
CA PHE A 223 -4.77 9.40 4.03
C PHE A 223 -3.79 9.16 5.18
N VAL A 224 -3.72 10.11 6.10
CA VAL A 224 -2.85 10.03 7.28
C VAL A 224 -3.58 9.21 8.35
N ALA A 225 -3.22 7.94 8.51
CA ALA A 225 -3.96 6.98 9.33
C ALA A 225 -4.23 7.43 10.77
N PRO A 226 -3.35 8.12 11.49
CA PRO A 226 -3.65 8.71 12.79
C PRO A 226 -4.91 9.60 12.84
N GLU A 227 -5.30 10.25 11.76
CA GLU A 227 -6.52 11.07 11.70
C GLU A 227 -7.81 10.23 11.75
N PHE A 228 -7.70 8.93 11.49
CA PHE A 228 -8.81 7.99 11.45
C PHE A 228 -8.89 7.09 12.69
N HIS A 229 -8.06 7.34 13.70
CA HIS A 229 -8.04 6.52 14.91
C HIS A 229 -9.41 6.52 15.62
N GLY A 230 -9.89 5.33 15.96
CA GLY A 230 -11.17 5.14 16.67
C GLY A 230 -12.41 5.20 15.77
N MET A 231 -12.27 5.49 14.48
CA MET A 231 -13.38 5.47 13.53
C MET A 231 -13.68 4.03 13.07
N THR A 232 -14.95 3.75 12.82
CA THR A 232 -15.34 2.62 11.97
C THR A 232 -14.91 2.87 10.54
N LEU A 233 -14.94 1.86 9.68
CA LEU A 233 -14.58 2.04 8.28
C LEU A 233 -15.55 2.99 7.56
N GLU A 234 -16.85 2.90 7.87
CA GLU A 234 -17.89 3.77 7.33
C GLU A 234 -17.65 5.24 7.70
N GLU A 235 -17.36 5.52 8.98
CA GLU A 235 -17.00 6.86 9.45
C GLU A 235 -15.72 7.38 8.79
N ALA A 236 -14.73 6.50 8.63
CA ALA A 236 -13.47 6.84 7.96
C ALA A 236 -13.66 7.23 6.49
N VAL A 237 -14.50 6.48 5.75
CA VAL A 237 -14.84 6.82 4.36
C VAL A 237 -15.60 8.14 4.28
N GLU A 238 -16.60 8.34 5.13
CA GLU A 238 -17.35 9.61 5.16
C GLU A 238 -16.44 10.81 5.48
N TYR A 239 -15.54 10.66 6.44
CA TYR A 239 -14.53 11.67 6.78
C TYR A 239 -13.59 11.93 5.60
N ALA A 240 -13.07 10.87 4.97
CA ALA A 240 -12.16 10.96 3.83
C ALA A 240 -12.79 11.72 2.64
N GLU A 241 -14.04 11.40 2.32
CA GLU A 241 -14.77 12.04 1.22
C GLU A 241 -15.11 13.51 1.49
N LYS A 242 -15.38 13.87 2.76
CA LYS A 242 -15.78 15.22 3.12
C LYS A 242 -14.61 16.14 3.49
N LYS A 243 -13.56 15.61 4.10
CA LYS A 243 -12.54 16.40 4.81
C LYS A 243 -11.14 16.28 4.26
N VAL A 244 -10.75 15.13 3.67
CA VAL A 244 -9.37 14.96 3.20
C VAL A 244 -9.17 15.65 1.85
N PRO A 245 -8.32 16.71 1.79
CA PRO A 245 -8.03 17.44 0.56
C PRO A 245 -7.11 16.63 -0.36
N ARG A 246 -6.88 17.13 -1.57
CA ARG A 246 -5.79 16.66 -2.41
C ARG A 246 -4.45 16.92 -1.73
N TYR A 247 -3.54 15.99 -1.89
CA TYR A 247 -2.20 16.10 -1.37
C TYR A 247 -1.35 16.96 -2.30
N LEU A 248 -0.71 17.99 -1.78
CA LEU A 248 0.10 18.94 -2.56
C LEU A 248 1.58 18.57 -2.60
N GLY A 249 1.99 17.50 -1.90
CA GLY A 249 3.36 17.00 -1.86
C GLY A 249 3.95 17.01 -0.45
N SER A 250 5.09 16.32 -0.28
CA SER A 250 5.79 16.19 1.01
C SER A 250 6.73 17.37 1.33
N LEU A 251 6.76 18.41 0.49
CA LEU A 251 7.70 19.52 0.61
C LEU A 251 7.13 20.75 1.34
N ASP A 252 5.86 20.73 1.74
CA ASP A 252 5.22 21.79 2.51
C ASP A 252 5.26 21.58 4.01
#